data_263baa0eec97ac806a7a3c0ffbf3cc3d
#
_entry.id   263baa0eec97ac806a7a3c0ffbf3cc3d
#
_cell.length_a   1.000
_cell.length_b   1.000
_cell.length_c   1.000
_cell.angle_alpha   90.00
_cell.angle_beta   90.00
_cell.angle_gamma   90.00
#
_symmetry.space_group_name_H-M   'P 1'
#
loop_
_entity.id
_entity.type
_entity.pdbx_description
1 polymer ?
#
loop_
_entity_poly.entity_id
_entity_poly.type
_entity_poly.pdbx_seq_one_letter_code
_entity_poly.pdbx_strand_id
1 'polypeptide(L)'
;MRVAILGVGSIGGIILGALSDTDIDIVCVSRGYTAKNLSQLGLVLHTPEGSIEVVPSERYLIVNSSEDSISEQIRNTCDIVIVCGKTVDNIDLSKLSSELVNEQGCVLTLQNGLGNAEQFSYRVGRDRVVVGSVTHAAWRDSNGEVHWVGRGEIIFGPLDDAGEKYSESIMNVLNDAGLNASKSDDIQQILWKKLLINVAINPDCSIAGVRNGALLEVESLWNQAMQAMREAAIVARSSGVDLGDINLESYLREVVSISPENRCSMLQDIMAGRKTEIDSLCGAVVMRGEDEGIPTPCNCLLYTSPSPRD
;
A
#
# COMPACT_ATOMS: atom_id res chain seq x y z
N MET A 1 -6.26 13.67 19.52
CA MET A 1 -6.59 12.78 18.37
C MET A 1 -5.80 11.50 18.52
N ARG A 2 -6.42 10.37 18.23
CA ARG A 2 -5.75 9.05 18.25
C ARG A 2 -5.75 8.44 16.86
N VAL A 3 -4.57 7.99 16.41
CA VAL A 3 -4.39 7.34 15.10
C VAL A 3 -3.84 5.93 15.29
N ALA A 4 -4.48 4.94 14.66
CA ALA A 4 -3.95 3.59 14.61
C ALA A 4 -3.22 3.33 13.29
N ILE A 5 -2.09 2.61 13.32
CA ILE A 5 -1.34 2.15 12.16
C ILE A 5 -1.38 0.62 12.14
N LEU A 6 -2.05 0.03 11.18
CA LEU A 6 -2.14 -1.42 11.00
C LEU A 6 -1.12 -1.89 9.97
N GLY A 7 -0.12 -2.62 10.44
CA GLY A 7 0.98 -3.09 9.61
C GLY A 7 2.16 -2.10 9.55
N VAL A 8 3.02 -2.13 10.57
CA VAL A 8 4.24 -1.32 10.63
C VAL A 8 5.35 -2.02 9.83
N GLY A 9 5.14 -2.10 8.50
CA GLY A 9 6.14 -2.49 7.51
C GLY A 9 6.94 -1.28 7.04
N SER A 10 7.35 -1.27 5.76
CA SER A 10 8.11 -0.14 5.18
C SER A 10 7.31 1.16 5.22
N ILE A 11 6.10 1.17 4.67
CA ILE A 11 5.25 2.37 4.62
C ILE A 11 4.69 2.72 6.01
N GLY A 12 4.17 1.74 6.75
CA GLY A 12 3.68 1.98 8.11
C GLY A 12 4.79 2.46 9.06
N GLY A 13 6.04 2.08 8.82
CA GLY A 13 7.19 2.59 9.57
C GLY A 13 7.51 4.06 9.25
N ILE A 14 7.44 4.46 7.97
CA ILE A 14 7.54 5.89 7.60
C ILE A 14 6.45 6.70 8.32
N ILE A 15 5.20 6.22 8.27
CA ILE A 15 4.07 6.92 8.89
C ILE A 15 4.26 6.99 10.42
N LEU A 16 4.70 5.90 11.06
CA LEU A 16 4.99 5.90 12.49
C LEU A 16 6.08 6.91 12.83
N GLY A 17 7.20 6.90 12.09
CA GLY A 17 8.29 7.87 12.29
C GLY A 17 7.78 9.30 12.18
N ALA A 18 7.10 9.62 11.10
CA ALA A 18 6.56 10.96 10.86
C ALA A 18 5.54 11.42 11.91
N LEU A 19 4.61 10.55 12.31
CA LEU A 19 3.62 10.88 13.36
C LEU A 19 4.25 11.00 14.75
N SER A 20 5.41 10.37 14.98
CA SER A 20 6.05 10.41 16.31
C SER A 20 6.49 11.82 16.73
N ASP A 21 6.71 12.71 15.78
CA ASP A 21 7.10 14.10 16.01
C ASP A 21 5.90 15.05 16.23
N THR A 22 4.68 14.50 16.24
CA THR A 22 3.44 15.27 16.46
C THR A 22 2.84 14.97 17.84
N ASP A 23 1.79 15.70 18.24
CA ASP A 23 1.05 15.47 19.49
C ASP A 23 -0.02 14.36 19.36
N ILE A 24 0.01 13.56 18.29
CA ILE A 24 -0.95 12.49 18.05
C ILE A 24 -0.68 11.30 18.97
N ASP A 25 -1.74 10.75 19.57
CA ASP A 25 -1.70 9.49 20.33
C ASP A 25 -1.70 8.31 19.32
N ILE A 26 -0.62 7.51 19.31
CA ILE A 26 -0.38 6.50 18.29
C ILE A 26 -0.61 5.09 18.83
N VAL A 27 -1.41 4.31 18.10
CA VAL A 27 -1.58 2.87 18.32
C VAL A 27 -0.98 2.12 17.13
N CYS A 28 0.02 1.29 17.36
CA CYS A 28 0.61 0.42 16.35
C CYS A 28 0.07 -0.99 16.49
N VAL A 29 -0.38 -1.58 15.38
CA VAL A 29 -0.76 -2.99 15.34
C VAL A 29 0.16 -3.71 14.37
N SER A 30 0.92 -4.66 14.88
CA SER A 30 1.83 -5.51 14.11
C SER A 30 1.81 -6.92 14.65
N ARG A 31 2.53 -7.84 14.00
CA ARG A 31 2.58 -9.23 14.45
C ARG A 31 4.00 -9.77 14.52
N GLY A 32 4.17 -10.82 15.35
CA GLY A 32 5.39 -11.61 15.42
C GLY A 32 6.64 -10.76 15.68
N TYR A 33 7.68 -10.99 14.90
CA TYR A 33 8.98 -10.32 15.04
C TYR A 33 8.88 -8.78 14.99
N THR A 34 8.04 -8.24 14.10
CA THR A 34 7.85 -6.79 13.99
C THR A 34 7.30 -6.18 15.27
N ALA A 35 6.26 -6.78 15.85
CA ALA A 35 5.68 -6.29 17.08
C ALA A 35 6.67 -6.37 18.26
N LYS A 36 7.43 -7.48 18.35
CA LYS A 36 8.47 -7.66 19.38
C LYS A 36 9.58 -6.61 19.27
N ASN A 37 10.09 -6.37 18.06
CA ASN A 37 11.10 -5.34 17.85
C ASN A 37 10.60 -3.95 18.26
N LEU A 38 9.41 -3.56 17.80
CA LEU A 38 8.83 -2.27 18.14
C LEU A 38 8.63 -2.10 19.64
N SER A 39 8.25 -3.16 20.37
CA SER A 39 8.04 -3.09 21.82
C SER A 39 9.34 -3.01 22.62
N GLN A 40 10.44 -3.55 22.09
CA GLN A 40 11.71 -3.66 22.82
C GLN A 40 12.73 -2.60 22.42
N LEU A 41 12.81 -2.29 21.12
CA LEU A 41 13.85 -1.45 20.54
C LEU A 41 13.31 -0.13 19.97
N GLY A 42 11.99 0.01 19.84
CA GLY A 42 11.40 1.11 19.11
C GLY A 42 11.50 0.93 17.58
N LEU A 43 11.31 2.02 16.85
CA LEU A 43 11.51 2.07 15.39
C LEU A 43 12.82 2.77 15.07
N VAL A 44 13.66 2.15 14.24
CA VAL A 44 14.83 2.80 13.62
C VAL A 44 14.47 3.15 12.19
N LEU A 45 14.54 4.43 11.84
CA LEU A 45 14.21 4.98 10.53
C LEU A 45 15.42 5.69 9.93
N HIS A 46 15.90 5.20 8.79
CA HIS A 46 16.91 5.86 7.97
C HIS A 46 16.19 6.79 7.00
N THR A 47 16.45 8.09 7.06
CA THR A 47 15.75 9.09 6.26
C THR A 47 16.43 9.34 4.91
N PRO A 48 15.73 9.90 3.91
CA PRO A 48 16.33 10.23 2.61
C PRO A 48 17.46 11.29 2.72
N GLU A 49 17.44 12.07 3.78
CA GLU A 49 18.45 13.10 4.08
C GLU A 49 19.74 12.50 4.69
N GLY A 50 19.74 11.20 4.96
CA GLY A 50 20.88 10.47 5.52
C GLY A 50 20.96 10.48 7.05
N SER A 51 19.94 10.98 7.75
CA SER A 51 19.82 10.86 9.21
C SER A 51 19.26 9.50 9.62
N ILE A 52 19.56 9.11 10.85
CA ILE A 52 18.97 7.94 11.52
C ILE A 52 18.13 8.46 12.67
N GLU A 53 16.85 8.19 12.63
CA GLU A 53 15.89 8.58 13.66
C GLU A 53 15.48 7.35 14.45
N VAL A 54 15.36 7.50 15.75
CA VAL A 54 14.91 6.43 16.65
C VAL A 54 13.64 6.88 17.36
N VAL A 55 12.53 6.21 17.04
CA VAL A 55 11.27 6.43 17.77
C VAL A 55 11.23 5.46 18.94
N PRO A 56 11.29 5.94 20.19
CA PRO A 56 11.29 5.08 21.37
C PRO A 56 9.93 4.39 21.53
N SER A 57 9.95 3.18 22.13
CA SER A 57 8.73 2.36 22.28
C SER A 57 7.65 3.02 23.14
N GLU A 58 8.03 3.97 24.01
CA GLU A 58 7.12 4.73 24.87
C GLU A 58 6.28 5.76 24.11
N ARG A 59 6.65 6.07 22.85
CA ARG A 59 5.96 7.06 22.02
C ARG A 59 4.62 6.55 21.46
N TYR A 60 4.40 5.25 21.45
CA TYR A 60 3.20 4.61 20.91
C TYR A 60 2.78 3.39 21.72
N LEU A 61 1.51 3.04 21.62
CA LEU A 61 1.02 1.76 22.12
C LEU A 61 1.21 0.70 21.04
N ILE A 62 1.78 -0.46 21.40
CA ILE A 62 1.94 -1.58 20.48
C ILE A 62 1.03 -2.74 20.84
N VAL A 63 0.34 -3.27 19.85
CA VAL A 63 -0.46 -4.50 19.93
C VAL A 63 0.18 -5.54 19.03
N ASN A 64 0.56 -6.68 19.59
CA ASN A 64 0.99 -7.85 18.84
C ASN A 64 -0.24 -8.69 18.47
N SER A 65 -0.79 -8.48 17.27
CA SER A 65 -2.02 -9.14 16.84
C SER A 65 -1.93 -10.67 16.68
N SER A 66 -0.75 -11.26 16.84
CA SER A 66 -0.58 -12.72 16.91
C SER A 66 -0.78 -13.29 18.30
N GLU A 67 -0.66 -12.48 19.35
CA GLU A 67 -0.65 -12.90 20.76
C GLU A 67 -1.72 -12.16 21.58
N ASP A 68 -2.05 -10.90 21.20
CA ASP A 68 -2.90 -10.00 21.96
C ASP A 68 -4.25 -9.78 21.28
N SER A 69 -5.28 -9.55 22.06
CA SER A 69 -6.55 -8.97 21.62
C SER A 69 -6.54 -7.44 21.84
N ILE A 70 -7.42 -6.74 21.11
CA ILE A 70 -7.61 -5.30 21.33
C ILE A 70 -8.18 -5.07 22.73
N SER A 71 -7.44 -4.33 23.56
CA SER A 71 -7.85 -4.02 24.94
C SER A 71 -9.00 -2.99 24.93
N GLU A 72 -9.81 -3.00 25.99
CA GLU A 72 -10.90 -2.04 26.18
C GLU A 72 -10.42 -0.57 26.21
N GLN A 73 -9.14 -0.33 26.56
CA GLN A 73 -8.58 1.03 26.61
C GLN A 73 -8.42 1.68 25.22
N ILE A 74 -8.29 0.86 24.16
CA ILE A 74 -8.08 1.33 22.79
C ILE A 74 -9.21 0.94 21.85
N ARG A 75 -10.14 0.09 22.30
CA ARG A 75 -11.31 -0.33 21.52
C ARG A 75 -12.22 0.86 21.23
N ASN A 76 -12.56 1.06 19.95
CA ASN A 76 -13.42 2.14 19.47
C ASN A 76 -12.95 3.56 19.89
N THR A 77 -11.63 3.79 19.91
CA THR A 77 -11.08 5.09 20.33
C THR A 77 -10.28 5.81 19.25
N CYS A 78 -9.97 5.17 18.13
CA CYS A 78 -9.16 5.78 17.09
C CYS A 78 -10.02 6.63 16.15
N ASP A 79 -9.58 7.86 15.92
CA ASP A 79 -10.23 8.78 14.98
C ASP A 79 -9.90 8.41 13.53
N ILE A 80 -8.67 7.93 13.29
CA ILE A 80 -8.23 7.45 11.99
C ILE A 80 -7.50 6.11 12.18
N VAL A 81 -7.84 5.12 11.35
CA VAL A 81 -7.11 3.85 11.25
C VAL A 81 -6.42 3.79 9.90
N ILE A 82 -5.10 3.88 9.87
CA ILE A 82 -4.29 3.82 8.65
C ILE A 82 -3.85 2.37 8.41
N VAL A 83 -4.23 1.80 7.28
CA VAL A 83 -3.90 0.41 6.94
C VAL A 83 -2.77 0.37 5.92
N CYS A 84 -1.63 -0.18 6.35
CA CYS A 84 -0.41 -0.38 5.56
C CYS A 84 0.02 -1.86 5.51
N GLY A 85 -0.74 -2.74 6.14
CA GLY A 85 -0.48 -4.18 6.12
C GLY A 85 -0.70 -4.80 4.75
N LYS A 86 -0.17 -6.00 4.54
CA LYS A 86 -0.31 -6.72 3.27
C LYS A 86 -1.76 -7.12 2.99
N THR A 87 -2.16 -7.06 1.72
CA THR A 87 -3.52 -7.35 1.27
C THR A 87 -3.98 -8.77 1.57
N VAL A 88 -3.06 -9.73 1.63
CA VAL A 88 -3.34 -11.11 2.02
C VAL A 88 -3.86 -11.25 3.46
N ASP A 89 -3.69 -10.23 4.28
CA ASP A 89 -4.13 -10.17 5.68
C ASP A 89 -5.42 -9.35 5.85
N ASN A 90 -6.09 -8.94 4.77
CA ASN A 90 -7.21 -8.00 4.82
C ASN A 90 -8.40 -8.46 5.66
N ILE A 91 -8.63 -9.77 5.77
CA ILE A 91 -9.69 -10.32 6.64
C ILE A 91 -9.42 -9.91 8.09
N ASP A 92 -8.20 -10.11 8.58
CA ASP A 92 -7.80 -9.76 9.94
C ASP A 92 -7.67 -8.24 10.11
N LEU A 93 -7.06 -7.55 9.13
CA LEU A 93 -6.90 -6.09 9.16
C LEU A 93 -8.25 -5.37 9.19
N SER A 94 -9.24 -5.83 8.44
CA SER A 94 -10.59 -5.25 8.44
C SER A 94 -11.30 -5.46 9.79
N LYS A 95 -11.12 -6.63 10.42
CA LYS A 95 -11.63 -6.89 11.77
C LYS A 95 -10.98 -5.96 12.79
N LEU A 96 -9.64 -5.89 12.81
CA LEU A 96 -8.89 -4.99 13.70
C LEU A 96 -9.27 -3.53 13.48
N SER A 97 -9.44 -3.10 12.24
CA SER A 97 -9.91 -1.74 11.93
C SER A 97 -11.26 -1.43 12.57
N SER A 98 -12.22 -2.36 12.47
CA SER A 98 -13.55 -2.19 13.06
C SER A 98 -13.55 -2.20 14.58
N GLU A 99 -12.57 -2.86 15.21
CA GLU A 99 -12.42 -2.86 16.68
C GLU A 99 -11.74 -1.60 17.21
N LEU A 100 -10.94 -0.91 16.39
CA LEU A 100 -10.16 0.26 16.79
C LEU A 100 -10.85 1.58 16.48
N VAL A 101 -11.48 1.69 15.31
CA VAL A 101 -12.07 2.95 14.84
C VAL A 101 -13.27 3.33 15.70
N ASN A 102 -13.33 4.58 16.17
CA ASN A 102 -14.48 5.09 16.92
C ASN A 102 -15.69 5.37 16.00
N GLU A 103 -16.85 5.69 16.54
CA GLU A 103 -18.08 5.88 15.79
C GLU A 103 -18.01 7.03 14.77
N GLN A 104 -17.19 8.05 15.02
CA GLN A 104 -16.99 9.20 14.15
C GLN A 104 -15.72 9.09 13.30
N GLY A 105 -14.92 8.05 13.47
CA GLY A 105 -13.65 7.85 12.80
C GLY A 105 -13.77 7.17 11.44
N CYS A 106 -12.65 7.09 10.73
CA CYS A 106 -12.54 6.48 9.42
C CYS A 106 -11.36 5.52 9.30
N VAL A 107 -11.39 4.72 8.24
CA VAL A 107 -10.29 3.84 7.83
C VAL A 107 -9.68 4.38 6.55
N LEU A 108 -8.38 4.68 6.56
CA LEU A 108 -7.58 5.04 5.40
C LEU A 108 -6.75 3.82 4.99
N THR A 109 -7.05 3.20 3.85
CA THR A 109 -6.18 2.16 3.31
C THR A 109 -5.19 2.72 2.31
N LEU A 110 -3.89 2.45 2.56
CA LEU A 110 -2.75 2.82 1.71
C LEU A 110 -2.12 1.61 1.02
N GLN A 111 -2.86 0.53 0.96
CA GLN A 111 -2.41 -0.73 0.37
C GLN A 111 -2.34 -0.65 -1.16
N ASN A 112 -1.42 -1.42 -1.75
CA ASN A 112 -1.31 -1.51 -3.21
C ASN A 112 -2.45 -2.34 -3.81
N GLY A 113 -2.73 -2.10 -5.09
CA GLY A 113 -3.72 -2.85 -5.86
C GLY A 113 -5.16 -2.36 -5.63
N LEU A 114 -6.11 -3.14 -6.10
CA LEU A 114 -7.54 -2.84 -6.04
C LEU A 114 -8.29 -3.88 -5.19
N GLY A 115 -9.54 -3.56 -4.85
CA GLY A 115 -10.42 -4.47 -4.10
C GLY A 115 -10.22 -4.45 -2.58
N ASN A 116 -9.25 -3.68 -2.08
CA ASN A 116 -8.94 -3.66 -0.65
C ASN A 116 -10.03 -2.94 0.16
N ALA A 117 -10.51 -1.81 -0.33
CA ALA A 117 -11.46 -0.97 0.38
C ALA A 117 -12.82 -1.64 0.64
N GLU A 118 -13.24 -2.52 -0.24
CA GLU A 118 -14.51 -3.26 -0.13
C GLU A 118 -14.56 -4.12 1.13
N GLN A 119 -13.43 -4.72 1.52
CA GLN A 119 -13.35 -5.54 2.73
C GLN A 119 -13.48 -4.71 4.01
N PHE A 120 -12.90 -3.51 4.02
CA PHE A 120 -13.07 -2.56 5.13
C PHE A 120 -14.49 -2.00 5.15
N SER A 121 -15.04 -1.65 3.99
CA SER A 121 -16.41 -1.12 3.84
C SER A 121 -17.47 -2.04 4.40
N TYR A 122 -17.32 -3.35 4.22
CA TYR A 122 -18.23 -4.34 4.79
C TYR A 122 -18.32 -4.27 6.33
N ARG A 123 -17.23 -3.86 6.99
CA ARG A 123 -17.16 -3.84 8.46
C ARG A 123 -17.48 -2.48 9.08
N VAL A 124 -17.01 -1.40 8.45
CA VAL A 124 -17.12 -0.05 9.05
C VAL A 124 -18.11 0.85 8.33
N GLY A 125 -18.65 0.43 7.19
CA GLY A 125 -19.49 1.25 6.30
C GLY A 125 -18.67 1.90 5.19
N ARG A 126 -19.24 1.98 3.99
CA ARG A 126 -18.59 2.54 2.80
C ARG A 126 -18.25 4.03 2.96
N ASP A 127 -19.13 4.76 3.62
CA ASP A 127 -19.01 6.19 3.93
C ASP A 127 -17.86 6.52 4.90
N ARG A 128 -17.24 5.50 5.49
CA ARG A 128 -16.13 5.63 6.46
C ARG A 128 -14.81 5.09 5.93
N VAL A 129 -14.75 4.71 4.67
CA VAL A 129 -13.52 4.20 4.04
C VAL A 129 -12.97 5.24 3.09
N VAL A 130 -11.71 5.57 3.27
CA VAL A 130 -10.90 6.42 2.41
C VAL A 130 -9.79 5.56 1.83
N VAL A 131 -9.50 5.74 0.56
CA VAL A 131 -8.45 5.00 -0.13
C VAL A 131 -7.32 5.93 -0.56
N GLY A 132 -6.09 5.43 -0.56
CA GLY A 132 -4.96 6.26 -0.96
C GLY A 132 -3.87 5.49 -1.68
N SER A 133 -3.07 6.24 -2.40
CA SER A 133 -1.88 5.81 -3.10
C SER A 133 -0.65 6.46 -2.48
N VAL A 134 0.40 5.68 -2.25
CA VAL A 134 1.66 6.14 -1.65
C VAL A 134 2.77 5.97 -2.68
N THR A 135 3.56 7.01 -2.90
CA THR A 135 4.74 6.98 -3.77
C THR A 135 6.06 7.12 -3.01
N HIS A 136 6.04 7.23 -1.68
CA HIS A 136 7.25 7.12 -0.86
C HIS A 136 7.96 5.80 -1.12
N ALA A 137 9.27 5.85 -1.37
CA ALA A 137 10.09 4.68 -1.60
C ALA A 137 10.77 4.24 -0.28
N ALA A 138 10.47 3.02 0.15
CA ALA A 138 11.05 2.44 1.36
C ALA A 138 11.19 0.93 1.28
N TRP A 139 12.13 0.41 2.06
CA TRP A 139 12.28 -1.01 2.29
C TRP A 139 12.64 -1.27 3.76
N ARG A 140 12.52 -2.50 4.19
CA ARG A 140 12.81 -2.91 5.55
C ARG A 140 13.86 -4.01 5.52
N ASP A 141 14.90 -3.86 6.34
CA ASP A 141 15.98 -4.83 6.42
C ASP A 141 15.67 -6.03 7.36
N SER A 142 16.62 -6.95 7.47
CA SER A 142 16.50 -8.13 8.32
C SER A 142 16.52 -7.81 9.82
N ASN A 143 17.05 -6.66 10.22
CA ASN A 143 17.06 -6.19 11.62
C ASN A 143 15.73 -5.54 11.99
N GLY A 144 14.89 -5.26 11.01
CA GLY A 144 13.61 -4.59 11.20
C GLY A 144 13.70 -3.07 11.09
N GLU A 145 14.84 -2.52 10.70
CA GLU A 145 15.02 -1.10 10.45
C GLU A 145 14.36 -0.69 9.13
N VAL A 146 13.78 0.49 9.09
CA VAL A 146 13.11 1.03 7.91
C VAL A 146 14.02 2.02 7.19
N HIS A 147 14.23 1.79 5.90
CA HIS A 147 15.02 2.67 5.04
C HIS A 147 14.08 3.44 4.12
N TRP A 148 13.85 4.69 4.43
CA TRP A 148 13.09 5.62 3.60
C TRP A 148 14.04 6.24 2.58
N VAL A 149 14.05 5.71 1.37
CA VAL A 149 15.06 6.04 0.35
C VAL A 149 14.61 7.12 -0.64
N GLY A 150 13.33 7.47 -0.64
CA GLY A 150 12.81 8.53 -1.52
C GLY A 150 11.52 9.13 -0.98
N ARG A 151 11.50 10.47 -0.90
CA ARG A 151 10.27 11.19 -0.60
C ARG A 151 9.34 11.15 -1.81
N GLY A 152 8.09 10.86 -1.55
CA GLY A 152 6.99 10.87 -2.50
C GLY A 152 5.83 11.65 -1.93
N GLU A 153 4.63 11.19 -2.24
CA GLU A 153 3.37 11.78 -1.78
C GLU A 153 2.36 10.71 -1.39
N ILE A 154 1.35 11.12 -0.65
CA ILE A 154 0.16 10.33 -0.35
C ILE A 154 -1.03 11.04 -0.99
N ILE A 155 -1.56 10.46 -2.08
CA ILE A 155 -2.79 10.97 -2.70
C ILE A 155 -3.94 10.10 -2.24
N PHE A 156 -4.99 10.69 -1.70
CA PHE A 156 -6.12 9.95 -1.17
C PHE A 156 -7.46 10.56 -1.60
N GLY A 157 -8.53 9.79 -1.47
CA GLY A 157 -9.89 10.26 -1.69
C GLY A 157 -10.90 9.32 -1.04
N PRO A 158 -12.11 9.80 -0.76
CA PRO A 158 -13.16 8.96 -0.21
C PRO A 158 -13.59 7.89 -1.24
N LEU A 159 -14.02 6.74 -0.73
CA LEU A 159 -14.62 5.69 -1.56
C LEU A 159 -16.05 6.04 -2.00
N ASP A 160 -16.66 6.97 -1.31
CA ASP A 160 -18.03 7.43 -1.45
C ASP A 160 -18.09 8.91 -1.03
N ASP A 161 -18.96 9.71 -1.66
CA ASP A 161 -19.08 11.15 -1.38
C ASP A 161 -19.33 11.47 0.09
N ALA A 162 -20.02 10.60 0.81
CA ALA A 162 -20.26 10.77 2.26
C ALA A 162 -18.96 10.66 3.10
N GLY A 163 -17.91 10.09 2.55
CA GLY A 163 -16.57 10.02 3.17
C GLY A 163 -15.79 11.33 3.09
N GLU A 164 -16.26 12.32 2.32
CA GLU A 164 -15.60 13.62 2.17
C GLU A 164 -15.31 14.33 3.49
N LYS A 165 -16.18 14.16 4.46
CA LYS A 165 -16.05 14.71 5.82
C LYS A 165 -14.74 14.36 6.55
N TYR A 166 -14.04 13.31 6.11
CA TYR A 166 -12.77 12.88 6.71
C TYR A 166 -11.54 13.47 6.02
N SER A 167 -11.70 14.03 4.82
CA SER A 167 -10.59 14.46 3.98
C SER A 167 -9.70 15.51 4.64
N GLU A 168 -10.31 16.52 5.29
CA GLU A 168 -9.59 17.59 5.99
C GLU A 168 -8.76 17.03 7.17
N SER A 169 -9.37 16.16 7.98
CA SER A 169 -8.70 15.56 9.14
C SER A 169 -7.51 14.69 8.72
N ILE A 170 -7.68 13.85 7.68
CA ILE A 170 -6.61 13.02 7.15
C ILE A 170 -5.49 13.89 6.58
N MET A 171 -5.82 14.91 5.80
CA MET A 171 -4.85 15.81 5.19
C MET A 171 -4.02 16.55 6.25
N ASN A 172 -4.67 17.06 7.30
CA ASN A 172 -3.97 17.74 8.39
C ASN A 172 -3.02 16.79 9.13
N VAL A 173 -3.49 15.60 9.51
CA VAL A 173 -2.68 14.58 10.20
C VAL A 173 -1.43 14.21 9.40
N LEU A 174 -1.58 13.97 8.11
CA LEU A 174 -0.46 13.54 7.27
C LEU A 174 0.49 14.70 6.93
N ASN A 175 -0.03 15.90 6.68
CA ASN A 175 0.81 17.06 6.34
C ASN A 175 1.52 17.67 7.56
N ASP A 176 0.88 17.70 8.73
CA ASP A 176 1.52 18.11 9.98
C ASP A 176 2.70 17.17 10.33
N ALA A 177 2.60 15.90 9.91
CA ALA A 177 3.68 14.93 9.99
C ALA A 177 4.71 15.02 8.83
N GLY A 178 4.56 15.93 7.88
CA GLY A 178 5.50 16.11 6.76
C GLY A 178 5.43 15.05 5.67
N LEU A 179 4.28 14.36 5.52
CA LEU A 179 4.13 13.24 4.58
C LEU A 179 3.62 13.65 3.19
N ASN A 180 3.54 14.95 2.89
CA ASN A 180 3.11 15.48 1.59
C ASN A 180 1.82 14.80 1.08
N ALA A 181 0.73 15.03 1.80
CA ALA A 181 -0.57 14.45 1.47
C ALA A 181 -1.45 15.43 0.70
N SER A 182 -2.17 14.92 -0.29
CA SER A 182 -3.14 15.67 -1.07
C SER A 182 -4.39 14.85 -1.33
N LYS A 183 -5.53 15.55 -1.45
CA LYS A 183 -6.81 14.93 -1.84
C LYS A 183 -6.94 14.91 -3.36
N SER A 184 -7.47 13.81 -3.88
CA SER A 184 -7.89 13.67 -5.29
C SER A 184 -9.41 13.68 -5.39
N ASP A 185 -9.94 14.36 -6.40
CA ASP A 185 -11.35 14.28 -6.76
C ASP A 185 -11.67 13.00 -7.56
N ASP A 186 -10.66 12.36 -8.15
CA ASP A 186 -10.75 11.06 -8.81
C ASP A 186 -9.64 10.13 -8.32
N ILE A 187 -9.85 9.57 -7.16
CA ILE A 187 -8.91 8.60 -6.58
C ILE A 187 -8.83 7.31 -7.39
N GLN A 188 -9.90 6.92 -8.08
CA GLN A 188 -9.91 5.73 -8.91
C GLN A 188 -8.90 5.85 -10.06
N GLN A 189 -8.83 7.00 -10.71
CA GLN A 189 -7.83 7.26 -11.75
C GLN A 189 -6.41 7.05 -11.22
N ILE A 190 -6.11 7.59 -10.02
CA ILE A 190 -4.78 7.49 -9.38
C ILE A 190 -4.44 6.03 -9.07
N LEU A 191 -5.37 5.28 -8.47
CA LEU A 191 -5.16 3.88 -8.13
C LEU A 191 -4.93 3.02 -9.38
N TRP A 192 -5.72 3.24 -10.43
CA TRP A 192 -5.56 2.51 -11.68
C TRP A 192 -4.24 2.85 -12.40
N LYS A 193 -3.86 4.12 -12.47
CA LYS A 193 -2.55 4.51 -13.05
C LYS A 193 -1.39 3.83 -12.32
N LYS A 194 -1.44 3.75 -10.99
CA LYS A 194 -0.45 3.01 -10.21
C LYS A 194 -0.52 1.51 -10.47
N LEU A 195 -1.72 0.94 -10.58
CA LEU A 195 -1.90 -0.47 -10.91
C LEU A 195 -1.32 -0.82 -12.28
N LEU A 196 -1.49 0.02 -13.31
CA LEU A 196 -0.88 -0.18 -14.64
C LEU A 196 0.63 -0.41 -14.54
N ILE A 197 1.31 0.41 -13.76
CA ILE A 197 2.76 0.26 -13.50
C ILE A 197 3.06 -1.03 -12.74
N ASN A 198 2.28 -1.32 -11.68
CA ASN A 198 2.52 -2.48 -10.85
C ASN A 198 2.33 -3.81 -11.60
N VAL A 199 1.31 -3.93 -12.45
CA VAL A 199 1.09 -5.16 -13.24
C VAL A 199 2.13 -5.34 -14.35
N ALA A 200 2.73 -4.23 -14.84
CA ALA A 200 3.78 -4.28 -15.85
C ALA A 200 5.15 -4.63 -15.24
N ILE A 201 5.46 -4.15 -14.04
CA ILE A 201 6.80 -4.31 -13.46
C ILE A 201 6.87 -5.51 -12.51
N ASN A 202 5.92 -5.59 -11.56
CA ASN A 202 6.09 -6.46 -10.41
C ASN A 202 6.12 -7.95 -10.77
N PRO A 203 5.19 -8.52 -11.55
CA PRO A 203 5.20 -9.94 -11.86
C PRO A 203 6.41 -10.33 -12.71
N ASP A 204 6.65 -9.60 -13.80
CA ASP A 204 7.70 -9.93 -14.76
C ASP A 204 9.10 -9.87 -14.12
N CYS A 205 9.40 -8.79 -13.41
CA CYS A 205 10.67 -8.64 -12.69
C CYS A 205 10.82 -9.68 -11.57
N SER A 206 9.72 -10.08 -10.94
CA SER A 206 9.74 -11.07 -9.85
C SER A 206 9.98 -12.49 -10.38
N ILE A 207 9.28 -12.89 -11.45
CA ILE A 207 9.44 -14.20 -12.08
C ILE A 207 10.86 -14.34 -12.64
N ALA A 208 11.37 -13.30 -13.31
CA ALA A 208 12.72 -13.29 -13.88
C ALA A 208 13.83 -13.08 -12.82
N GLY A 209 13.50 -12.64 -11.60
CA GLY A 209 14.47 -12.35 -10.55
C GLY A 209 15.38 -11.15 -10.84
N VAL A 210 14.90 -10.17 -11.61
CA VAL A 210 15.69 -9.04 -12.13
C VAL A 210 15.27 -7.69 -11.57
N ARG A 211 16.11 -6.66 -11.76
CA ARG A 211 15.80 -5.27 -11.44
C ARG A 211 14.87 -4.67 -12.49
N ASN A 212 14.21 -3.57 -12.13
CA ASN A 212 13.25 -2.90 -13.00
C ASN A 212 13.85 -2.52 -14.36
N GLY A 213 15.11 -2.07 -14.41
CA GLY A 213 15.82 -1.68 -15.63
C GLY A 213 15.93 -2.79 -16.69
N ALA A 214 15.89 -4.05 -16.28
CA ALA A 214 15.93 -5.19 -17.22
C ALA A 214 14.76 -5.16 -18.21
N LEU A 215 13.62 -4.52 -17.86
CA LEU A 215 12.50 -4.32 -18.80
C LEU A 215 12.92 -3.49 -20.02
N LEU A 216 13.85 -2.54 -19.89
CA LEU A 216 14.32 -1.73 -21.01
C LEU A 216 15.42 -2.43 -21.84
N GLU A 217 16.05 -3.45 -21.29
CA GLU A 217 17.17 -4.17 -21.89
C GLU A 217 16.75 -5.46 -22.58
N VAL A 218 15.64 -6.09 -22.13
CA VAL A 218 15.17 -7.40 -22.59
C VAL A 218 13.83 -7.25 -23.28
N GLU A 219 13.83 -7.31 -24.62
CA GLU A 219 12.65 -7.09 -25.45
C GLU A 219 11.47 -8.00 -25.09
N SER A 220 11.70 -9.26 -24.77
CA SER A 220 10.62 -10.19 -24.39
C SER A 220 9.93 -9.79 -23.07
N LEU A 221 10.71 -9.32 -22.07
CA LEU A 221 10.13 -8.81 -20.81
C LEU A 221 9.34 -7.52 -21.06
N TRP A 222 9.90 -6.61 -21.87
CA TRP A 222 9.18 -5.39 -22.25
C TRP A 222 7.84 -5.68 -22.91
N ASN A 223 7.83 -6.59 -23.87
CA ASN A 223 6.62 -6.93 -24.62
C ASN A 223 5.55 -7.56 -23.71
N GLN A 224 5.95 -8.42 -22.76
CA GLN A 224 5.05 -9.03 -21.80
C GLN A 224 4.49 -7.99 -20.81
N ALA A 225 5.34 -7.15 -20.24
CA ALA A 225 4.95 -6.05 -19.35
C ALA A 225 3.95 -5.10 -20.03
N MET A 226 4.22 -4.72 -21.28
CA MET A 226 3.34 -3.87 -22.09
C MET A 226 2.01 -4.54 -22.40
N GLN A 227 1.99 -5.85 -22.61
CA GLN A 227 0.74 -6.59 -22.82
C GLN A 227 -0.12 -6.61 -21.57
N ALA A 228 0.45 -6.94 -20.40
CA ALA A 228 -0.25 -6.91 -19.13
C ALA A 228 -0.83 -5.51 -18.82
N MET A 229 -0.02 -4.47 -19.07
CA MET A 229 -0.44 -3.08 -18.89
C MET A 229 -1.59 -2.67 -19.83
N ARG A 230 -1.56 -3.09 -21.10
CA ARG A 230 -2.62 -2.80 -22.07
C ARG A 230 -3.93 -3.47 -21.69
N GLU A 231 -3.91 -4.74 -21.25
CA GLU A 231 -5.10 -5.43 -20.74
C GLU A 231 -5.70 -4.67 -19.56
N ALA A 232 -4.88 -4.32 -18.56
CA ALA A 232 -5.32 -3.56 -17.40
C ALA A 232 -5.90 -2.18 -17.77
N ALA A 233 -5.33 -1.49 -18.78
CA ALA A 233 -5.84 -0.21 -19.25
C ALA A 233 -7.20 -0.35 -19.97
N ILE A 234 -7.42 -1.45 -20.70
CA ILE A 234 -8.72 -1.74 -21.32
C ILE A 234 -9.77 -2.00 -20.24
N VAL A 235 -9.45 -2.83 -19.25
CA VAL A 235 -10.34 -3.12 -18.10
C VAL A 235 -10.68 -1.84 -17.34
N ALA A 236 -9.69 -0.98 -17.05
CA ALA A 236 -9.93 0.29 -16.38
C ALA A 236 -10.97 1.16 -17.10
N ARG A 237 -10.80 1.32 -18.42
CA ARG A 237 -11.74 2.11 -19.26
C ARG A 237 -13.12 1.48 -19.32
N SER A 238 -13.23 0.16 -19.43
CA SER A 238 -14.52 -0.55 -19.39
C SER A 238 -15.24 -0.38 -18.07
N SER A 239 -14.48 -0.32 -16.96
CA SER A 239 -15.02 -0.03 -15.61
C SER A 239 -15.33 1.46 -15.38
N GLY A 240 -15.28 2.29 -16.43
CA GLY A 240 -15.63 3.72 -16.37
C GLY A 240 -14.52 4.64 -15.83
N VAL A 241 -13.29 4.15 -15.68
CA VAL A 241 -12.17 4.98 -15.21
C VAL A 241 -11.56 5.77 -16.35
N ASP A 242 -11.53 7.08 -16.21
CA ASP A 242 -10.85 7.96 -17.17
C ASP A 242 -9.34 7.98 -16.92
N LEU A 243 -8.60 7.30 -17.76
CA LEU A 243 -7.13 7.32 -17.72
C LEU A 243 -6.52 8.56 -18.41
N GLY A 244 -7.34 9.38 -19.07
CA GLY A 244 -6.90 10.47 -19.94
C GLY A 244 -6.15 9.96 -21.18
N ASP A 245 -5.43 10.87 -21.84
CA ASP A 245 -4.61 10.59 -23.04
C ASP A 245 -3.25 9.99 -22.65
N ILE A 246 -3.24 8.96 -21.79
CA ILE A 246 -1.99 8.34 -21.36
C ILE A 246 -1.35 7.52 -22.49
N ASN A 247 -0.09 7.81 -22.81
CA ASN A 247 0.73 6.93 -23.61
C ASN A 247 1.38 5.89 -22.72
N LEU A 248 0.87 4.67 -22.75
CA LEU A 248 1.31 3.57 -21.85
C LEU A 248 2.80 3.26 -21.99
N GLU A 249 3.34 3.28 -23.22
CA GLU A 249 4.74 2.99 -23.47
C GLU A 249 5.65 4.06 -22.86
N SER A 250 5.36 5.32 -23.11
CA SER A 250 6.12 6.43 -22.54
C SER A 250 6.02 6.44 -21.01
N TYR A 251 4.84 6.17 -20.48
CA TYR A 251 4.61 6.13 -19.04
C TYR A 251 5.39 5.01 -18.35
N LEU A 252 5.37 3.78 -18.88
CA LEU A 252 6.16 2.68 -18.33
C LEU A 252 7.66 2.97 -18.45
N ARG A 253 8.11 3.48 -19.62
CA ARG A 253 9.52 3.81 -19.85
C ARG A 253 10.04 4.86 -18.88
N GLU A 254 9.26 5.91 -18.66
CA GLU A 254 9.60 6.98 -17.70
C GLU A 254 9.80 6.41 -16.29
N VAL A 255 8.82 5.64 -15.78
CA VAL A 255 8.87 5.07 -14.42
C VAL A 255 10.06 4.13 -14.25
N VAL A 256 10.32 3.25 -15.22
CA VAL A 256 11.47 2.33 -15.16
C VAL A 256 12.79 3.09 -15.23
N SER A 257 12.87 4.15 -16.04
CA SER A 257 14.10 4.94 -16.21
C SER A 257 14.48 5.76 -14.97
N ILE A 258 13.49 6.16 -14.15
CA ILE A 258 13.75 6.89 -12.89
C ILE A 258 14.46 5.99 -11.87
N SER A 259 14.17 4.70 -11.86
CA SER A 259 14.70 3.79 -10.84
C SER A 259 15.09 2.42 -11.41
N PRO A 260 16.03 2.35 -12.38
CA PRO A 260 16.38 1.11 -13.08
C PRO A 260 17.03 0.06 -12.16
N GLU A 261 17.76 0.51 -11.15
CA GLU A 261 18.44 -0.35 -10.19
C GLU A 261 17.52 -0.91 -9.08
N ASN A 262 16.29 -0.41 -8.99
CA ASN A 262 15.35 -0.84 -7.98
C ASN A 262 14.88 -2.29 -8.24
N ARG A 263 14.68 -3.01 -7.15
CA ARG A 263 13.92 -4.26 -7.11
C ARG A 263 12.49 -3.93 -6.72
N CYS A 264 11.53 -4.34 -7.52
CA CYS A 264 10.11 -4.11 -7.20
C CYS A 264 9.72 -4.74 -5.87
N SER A 265 8.65 -4.24 -5.25
CA SER A 265 8.19 -4.71 -3.93
C SER A 265 7.86 -6.22 -3.91
N MET A 266 7.29 -6.73 -4.99
CA MET A 266 6.96 -8.16 -5.12
C MET A 266 8.22 -9.02 -5.13
N LEU A 267 9.28 -8.63 -5.85
CA LEU A 267 10.57 -9.33 -5.82
C LEU A 267 11.18 -9.31 -4.43
N GLN A 268 11.09 -8.18 -3.72
CA GLN A 268 11.55 -8.09 -2.34
C GLN A 268 10.78 -9.04 -1.41
N ASP A 269 9.47 -9.20 -1.61
CA ASP A 269 8.67 -10.16 -0.85
C ASP A 269 9.11 -11.60 -1.10
N ILE A 270 9.30 -11.99 -2.37
CA ILE A 270 9.79 -13.32 -2.75
C ILE A 270 11.16 -13.59 -2.14
N MET A 271 12.10 -12.64 -2.25
CA MET A 271 13.44 -12.79 -1.68
C MET A 271 13.42 -12.95 -0.16
N ALA A 272 12.48 -12.32 0.50
CA ALA A 272 12.28 -12.41 1.95
C ALA A 272 11.37 -13.58 2.39
N GLY A 273 10.89 -14.43 1.47
CA GLY A 273 9.99 -15.54 1.77
C GLY A 273 8.59 -15.14 2.21
N ARG A 274 8.15 -13.93 1.84
CA ARG A 274 6.83 -13.41 2.17
C ARG A 274 5.85 -13.67 1.03
N LYS A 275 4.56 -13.78 1.35
CA LYS A 275 3.48 -13.80 0.35
C LYS A 275 3.46 -12.48 -0.41
N THR A 276 3.24 -12.56 -1.71
CA THR A 276 3.12 -11.39 -2.60
C THR A 276 1.69 -10.84 -2.58
N GLU A 277 1.51 -9.68 -3.21
CA GLU A 277 0.21 -9.04 -3.39
C GLU A 277 -0.37 -9.27 -4.81
N ILE A 278 -0.01 -10.38 -5.45
CA ILE A 278 -0.43 -10.71 -6.83
C ILE A 278 -1.95 -10.71 -7.00
N ASP A 279 -2.69 -11.15 -5.96
CA ASP A 279 -4.15 -11.19 -5.96
C ASP A 279 -4.78 -9.80 -6.16
N SER A 280 -4.24 -8.78 -5.50
CA SER A 280 -4.72 -7.39 -5.60
C SER A 280 -4.14 -6.63 -6.80
N LEU A 281 -3.20 -7.21 -7.52
CA LEU A 281 -2.61 -6.67 -8.75
C LEU A 281 -3.19 -7.38 -9.98
N CYS A 282 -2.50 -8.36 -10.54
CA CYS A 282 -2.97 -9.10 -11.71
C CYS A 282 -4.30 -9.82 -11.45
N GLY A 283 -4.49 -10.40 -10.26
CA GLY A 283 -5.76 -11.03 -9.86
C GLY A 283 -6.92 -10.06 -9.91
N ALA A 284 -6.74 -8.82 -9.43
CA ALA A 284 -7.78 -7.79 -9.52
C ALA A 284 -8.12 -7.38 -10.96
N VAL A 285 -7.12 -7.34 -11.85
CA VAL A 285 -7.35 -7.09 -13.29
C VAL A 285 -8.14 -8.23 -13.92
N VAL A 286 -7.79 -9.48 -13.60
CA VAL A 286 -8.50 -10.66 -14.11
C VAL A 286 -9.96 -10.65 -13.66
N MET A 287 -10.21 -10.50 -12.36
CA MET A 287 -11.57 -10.48 -11.82
C MET A 287 -12.44 -9.38 -12.44
N ARG A 288 -11.92 -8.15 -12.54
CA ARG A 288 -12.66 -7.05 -13.15
C ARG A 288 -12.83 -7.24 -14.65
N GLY A 289 -11.84 -7.86 -15.33
CA GLY A 289 -11.97 -8.24 -16.74
C GLY A 289 -13.09 -9.24 -16.96
N GLU A 290 -13.25 -10.22 -16.08
CA GLU A 290 -14.36 -11.18 -16.10
C GLU A 290 -15.71 -10.48 -15.90
N ASP A 291 -15.82 -9.58 -14.94
CA ASP A 291 -17.04 -8.80 -14.66
C ASP A 291 -17.46 -7.95 -15.87
N GLU A 292 -16.49 -7.38 -16.59
CA GLU A 292 -16.72 -6.53 -17.76
C GLU A 292 -16.73 -7.30 -19.10
N GLY A 293 -16.48 -8.62 -19.08
CA GLY A 293 -16.38 -9.44 -20.29
C GLY A 293 -15.14 -9.14 -21.15
N ILE A 294 -14.08 -8.62 -20.56
CA ILE A 294 -12.80 -8.26 -21.20
C ILE A 294 -11.78 -9.37 -20.98
N PRO A 295 -11.24 -9.99 -22.04
CA PRO A 295 -10.17 -10.99 -21.88
C PRO A 295 -8.88 -10.39 -21.35
N THR A 296 -8.26 -11.04 -20.36
CA THR A 296 -7.00 -10.63 -19.75
C THR A 296 -5.99 -11.79 -19.68
N PRO A 297 -5.65 -12.42 -20.81
CA PRO A 297 -4.84 -13.65 -20.82
C PRO A 297 -3.44 -13.46 -20.24
N CYS A 298 -2.79 -12.31 -20.46
CA CYS A 298 -1.47 -12.03 -19.92
C CYS A 298 -1.50 -11.87 -18.39
N ASN A 299 -2.43 -11.06 -17.87
CA ASN A 299 -2.62 -10.94 -16.42
C ASN A 299 -3.02 -12.27 -15.78
N CYS A 300 -3.86 -13.08 -16.42
CA CYS A 300 -4.23 -14.41 -15.95
C CYS A 300 -2.99 -15.34 -15.88
N LEU A 301 -2.15 -15.34 -16.91
CA LEU A 301 -0.89 -16.12 -16.90
C LEU A 301 0.04 -15.69 -15.77
N LEU A 302 0.25 -14.38 -15.60
CA LEU A 302 1.10 -13.83 -14.54
C LEU A 302 0.55 -14.15 -13.15
N TYR A 303 -0.77 -14.05 -12.98
CA TYR A 303 -1.46 -14.35 -11.72
C TYR A 303 -1.34 -15.83 -11.32
N THR A 304 -1.40 -16.73 -12.29
CA THR A 304 -1.34 -18.18 -12.06
C THR A 304 0.07 -18.77 -12.17
N SER A 305 1.06 -17.96 -12.49
CA SER A 305 2.46 -18.41 -12.58
C SER A 305 2.97 -18.84 -11.21
N PRO A 306 3.64 -20.00 -11.12
CA PRO A 306 4.23 -20.45 -9.87
C PRO A 306 5.28 -19.43 -9.39
N SER A 307 5.36 -19.27 -8.06
CA SER A 307 6.43 -18.49 -7.46
C SER A 307 7.79 -19.11 -7.83
N PRO A 308 8.84 -18.33 -8.09
CA PRO A 308 10.20 -18.89 -8.33
C PRO A 308 10.72 -19.80 -7.22
N ARG A 309 9.97 -19.97 -6.14
CA ARG A 309 10.29 -20.84 -4.99
C ARG A 309 9.36 -22.06 -4.84
N ASP A 310 8.32 -22.15 -5.65
CA ASP A 310 7.47 -23.33 -5.71
C ASP A 310 8.09 -24.36 -6.67
#